data_c67a15d571e50aca8b070dbf5245f7f6
#
_entry.id   c67a15d571e50aca8b070dbf5245f7f6
#
_cell.length_a   1.000
_cell.length_b   1.000
_cell.length_c   1.000
_cell.angle_alpha   90.00
_cell.angle_beta   90.00
_cell.angle_gamma   90.00
#
_symmetry.space_group_name_H-M   'P 1'
#
loop_
_entity.id
_entity.type
_entity.pdbx_description
1 polymer ?
#
loop_
_entity_poly.entity_id
_entity_poly.type
_entity_poly.pdbx_seq_one_letter_code
_entity_poly.pdbx_strand_id
1 'polypeptide(L)'
;MEFPSKFTHKKMVGIIPLDGFKNDWRLPYSPYFAPIAEGLTLIDNAVLQCAFAGCRQIFILCNEKDVKLLRHNLGEWVEDPNWWWKKTVDHQAAYRVQIPIYYIRMSEKDKRQRGSAAWGIISTAMTANRMAGFASKWTAPAKFFVTFPWTATPFWDIGKHRATSVARKKVFYSHEGRSAWEGEYLPFTFDQDDLRKIKKNFRKKNTLTYRMVADYEPGSNSWFERLPKEEQRSGRFFTVQQLVEPINKNKLFEIELNKYYNVFTWENYKMAVADYSFKRPKSRYLKAGQESRILQRIGVNESE
;
A
#
# COMPACT_ATOMS: atom_id res chain seq x y z
N MET A 1 24.45 -14.04 -32.02
CA MET A 1 23.69 -12.91 -31.41
C MET A 1 22.61 -13.51 -30.53
N GLU A 2 22.88 -13.66 -29.25
CA GLU A 2 21.85 -14.06 -28.29
C GLU A 2 20.98 -12.85 -27.98
N PHE A 3 19.70 -12.92 -28.34
CA PHE A 3 18.72 -11.95 -27.87
C PHE A 3 18.64 -12.04 -26.36
N PRO A 4 18.77 -10.94 -25.62
CA PRO A 4 18.60 -10.98 -24.18
C PRO A 4 17.16 -11.39 -23.87
N SER A 5 17.03 -12.66 -23.49
CA SER A 5 15.78 -13.28 -23.14
C SER A 5 15.14 -12.56 -21.95
N LYS A 6 13.88 -12.19 -22.13
CA LYS A 6 12.89 -12.00 -21.09
C LYS A 6 13.06 -10.78 -20.18
N PHE A 7 12.81 -9.60 -20.70
CA PHE A 7 12.10 -8.59 -19.94
C PHE A 7 10.68 -9.12 -19.65
N THR A 8 10.57 -10.08 -18.75
CA THR A 8 9.30 -10.32 -18.09
C THR A 8 9.00 -9.04 -17.32
N HIS A 9 8.12 -8.21 -17.84
CA HIS A 9 7.59 -7.04 -17.13
C HIS A 9 6.97 -7.55 -15.84
N LYS A 10 7.75 -7.53 -14.76
CA LYS A 10 7.28 -7.94 -13.44
C LYS A 10 6.18 -6.98 -13.05
N LYS A 11 4.94 -7.43 -13.17
CA LYS A 11 3.75 -6.63 -12.84
C LYS A 11 3.77 -6.36 -11.36
N MET A 12 4.03 -5.12 -10.97
CA MET A 12 3.96 -4.65 -9.60
C MET A 12 2.57 -4.08 -9.34
N VAL A 13 1.99 -4.46 -8.22
CA VAL A 13 0.66 -4.03 -7.76
C VAL A 13 0.80 -3.21 -6.50
N GLY A 14 0.17 -2.03 -6.47
CA GLY A 14 0.08 -1.17 -5.29
C GLY A 14 -1.00 -1.66 -4.32
N ILE A 15 -0.72 -1.63 -3.04
CA ILE A 15 -1.64 -1.96 -1.95
C ILE A 15 -1.71 -0.79 -0.98
N ILE A 16 -2.92 -0.28 -0.76
CA ILE A 16 -3.20 0.79 0.20
C ILE A 16 -4.25 0.29 1.18
N PRO A 17 -3.85 -0.14 2.40
CA PRO A 17 -4.80 -0.50 3.45
C PRO A 17 -5.36 0.77 4.09
N LEU A 18 -6.69 0.90 4.22
CA LEU A 18 -7.32 1.99 4.97
C LEU A 18 -7.78 1.57 6.36
N ASP A 19 -7.62 0.30 6.70
CA ASP A 19 -7.98 -0.24 8.01
C ASP A 19 -6.79 -0.23 8.97
N GLY A 20 -7.10 -0.17 10.27
CA GLY A 20 -6.09 -0.16 11.33
C GLY A 20 -5.51 1.23 11.64
N PHE A 21 -5.98 2.27 10.97
CA PHE A 21 -5.60 3.64 11.29
C PHE A 21 -6.35 4.14 12.53
N LYS A 22 -5.61 4.52 13.55
CA LYS A 22 -6.14 5.21 14.73
C LYS A 22 -5.34 6.49 14.91
N ASN A 23 -6.01 7.60 14.90
CA ASN A 23 -5.43 8.90 15.16
C ASN A 23 -6.10 9.57 16.37
N ASP A 24 -5.49 10.60 16.89
CA ASP A 24 -6.03 11.43 17.95
C ASP A 24 -6.91 12.59 17.43
N TRP A 25 -7.02 12.71 16.09
CA TRP A 25 -7.79 13.78 15.48
C TRP A 25 -9.29 13.48 15.52
N ARG A 26 -10.06 14.44 15.93
CA ARG A 26 -11.53 14.39 15.91
C ARG A 26 -12.06 15.09 14.65
N LEU A 27 -11.81 14.50 13.48
CA LEU A 27 -12.35 15.01 12.24
C LEU A 27 -13.75 14.44 11.96
N PRO A 28 -14.64 15.22 11.31
CA PRO A 28 -15.97 14.76 10.92
C PRO A 28 -15.94 13.78 9.73
N TYR A 29 -14.78 13.55 9.15
CA TYR A 29 -14.54 12.66 8.01
C TYR A 29 -13.35 11.74 8.28
N SER A 30 -13.19 10.72 7.45
CA SER A 30 -12.07 9.78 7.57
C SER A 30 -10.72 10.48 7.38
N PRO A 31 -9.75 10.32 8.30
CA PRO A 31 -8.50 11.10 8.33
C PRO A 31 -7.67 11.06 7.05
N TYR A 32 -7.77 9.98 6.26
CA TYR A 32 -7.04 9.88 5.01
C TYR A 32 -7.51 10.87 3.91
N PHE A 33 -8.64 11.56 4.12
CA PHE A 33 -9.05 12.70 3.28
C PHE A 33 -8.47 14.04 3.75
N ALA A 34 -7.68 14.06 4.81
CA ALA A 34 -7.07 15.28 5.28
C ALA A 34 -6.09 15.83 4.22
N PRO A 35 -6.16 17.15 3.90
CA PRO A 35 -5.29 17.76 2.92
C PRO A 35 -3.86 17.89 3.45
N ILE A 36 -2.84 17.58 2.64
CA ILE A 36 -1.42 17.81 2.95
C ILE A 36 -0.81 18.91 2.08
N ALA A 37 -1.47 19.25 0.99
CA ALA A 37 -1.16 20.40 0.15
C ALA A 37 -2.43 20.82 -0.60
N GLU A 38 -2.39 21.89 -1.32
CA GLU A 38 -3.50 22.37 -2.13
C GLU A 38 -3.97 21.29 -3.12
N GLY A 39 -5.23 20.90 -3.01
CA GLY A 39 -5.85 19.85 -3.83
C GLY A 39 -5.34 18.42 -3.59
N LEU A 40 -4.37 18.21 -2.69
CA LEU A 40 -3.75 16.91 -2.42
C LEU A 40 -4.08 16.43 -1.01
N THR A 41 -4.77 15.31 -0.91
CA THR A 41 -5.06 14.64 0.36
C THR A 41 -4.04 13.53 0.65
N LEU A 42 -4.05 13.01 1.88
CA LEU A 42 -3.21 11.88 2.29
C LEU A 42 -3.43 10.64 1.40
N ILE A 43 -4.69 10.35 1.04
CA ILE A 43 -4.99 9.21 0.18
C ILE A 43 -4.54 9.44 -1.27
N ASP A 44 -4.64 10.68 -1.77
CA ASP A 44 -4.13 11.03 -3.09
C ASP A 44 -2.61 10.82 -3.15
N ASN A 45 -1.90 11.25 -2.11
CA ASN A 45 -0.46 11.04 -2.00
C ASN A 45 -0.10 9.55 -2.02
N ALA A 46 -0.83 8.70 -1.30
CA ALA A 46 -0.60 7.26 -1.31
C ALA A 46 -0.85 6.64 -2.70
N VAL A 47 -1.89 7.07 -3.41
CA VAL A 47 -2.15 6.63 -4.80
C VAL A 47 -1.02 7.07 -5.74
N LEU A 48 -0.57 8.32 -5.62
CA LEU A 48 0.56 8.84 -6.40
C LEU A 48 1.86 8.11 -6.06
N GLN A 49 2.13 7.78 -4.79
CA GLN A 49 3.28 6.95 -4.43
C GLN A 49 3.28 5.61 -5.16
N CYS A 50 2.12 4.93 -5.23
CA CYS A 50 2.00 3.69 -6.01
C CYS A 50 2.29 3.91 -7.50
N ALA A 51 1.75 4.96 -8.08
CA ALA A 51 1.97 5.29 -9.49
C ALA A 51 3.44 5.62 -9.77
N PHE A 52 4.07 6.43 -8.90
CA PHE A 52 5.48 6.81 -9.01
C PHE A 52 6.44 5.65 -8.73
N ALA A 53 6.08 4.72 -7.86
CA ALA A 53 6.83 3.47 -7.65
C ALA A 53 6.82 2.55 -8.88
N GLY A 54 5.89 2.74 -9.81
CA GLY A 54 5.77 1.94 -11.03
C GLY A 54 4.76 0.81 -10.97
N CYS A 55 3.78 0.90 -10.08
CA CYS A 55 2.66 -0.02 -10.04
C CYS A 55 1.83 0.05 -11.33
N ARG A 56 1.30 -1.09 -11.75
CA ARG A 56 0.42 -1.22 -12.92
C ARG A 56 -1.06 -1.30 -12.57
N GLN A 57 -1.35 -1.53 -11.32
CA GLN A 57 -2.68 -1.61 -10.73
C GLN A 57 -2.57 -1.16 -9.29
N ILE A 58 -3.60 -0.54 -8.75
CA ILE A 58 -3.66 -0.08 -7.36
C ILE A 58 -4.90 -0.67 -6.71
N PHE A 59 -4.72 -1.28 -5.55
CA PHE A 59 -5.79 -1.87 -4.76
C PHE A 59 -5.91 -1.12 -3.43
N ILE A 60 -7.08 -0.57 -3.18
CA ILE A 60 -7.41 0.15 -1.95
C ILE A 60 -8.38 -0.71 -1.14
N LEU A 61 -7.94 -1.15 0.03
CA LEU A 61 -8.82 -1.85 0.96
C LEU A 61 -9.55 -0.83 1.82
N CYS A 62 -10.86 -0.77 1.72
CA CYS A 62 -11.67 0.24 2.38
C CYS A 62 -12.94 -0.33 3.02
N ASN A 63 -13.54 0.46 3.90
CA ASN A 63 -14.86 0.18 4.44
C ASN A 63 -15.92 0.41 3.36
N GLU A 64 -17.01 -0.36 3.40
CA GLU A 64 -18.09 -0.25 2.40
C GLU A 64 -18.70 1.16 2.33
N LYS A 65 -18.88 1.80 3.46
CA LYS A 65 -19.41 3.17 3.55
C LYS A 65 -18.54 4.22 2.84
N ASP A 66 -17.21 3.99 2.79
CA ASP A 66 -16.26 4.93 2.25
C ASP A 66 -16.03 4.74 0.73
N VAL A 67 -16.43 3.59 0.17
CA VAL A 67 -16.20 3.25 -1.25
C VAL A 67 -16.74 4.32 -2.20
N LYS A 68 -17.96 4.81 -1.97
CA LYS A 68 -18.58 5.83 -2.84
C LYS A 68 -17.78 7.13 -2.83
N LEU A 69 -17.37 7.57 -1.64
CA LEU A 69 -16.61 8.81 -1.48
C LEU A 69 -15.20 8.68 -2.08
N LEU A 70 -14.53 7.55 -1.83
CA LEU A 70 -13.21 7.25 -2.43
C LEU A 70 -13.29 7.24 -3.96
N ARG A 71 -14.29 6.56 -4.51
CA ARG A 71 -14.49 6.49 -5.96
C ARG A 71 -14.83 7.85 -6.58
N HIS A 72 -15.57 8.68 -5.85
CA HIS A 72 -15.83 10.05 -6.25
C HIS A 72 -14.55 10.89 -6.27
N ASN A 73 -13.70 10.80 -5.25
CA ASN A 73 -12.49 11.59 -5.13
C ASN A 73 -11.34 11.10 -6.02
N LEU A 74 -11.06 9.80 -6.02
CA LEU A 74 -9.89 9.25 -6.72
C LEU A 74 -10.18 8.87 -8.17
N GLY A 75 -11.45 8.54 -8.48
CA GLY A 75 -11.83 7.99 -9.79
C GLY A 75 -11.51 6.50 -9.92
N GLU A 76 -11.47 6.03 -11.16
CA GLU A 76 -11.24 4.62 -11.50
C GLU A 76 -9.79 4.35 -11.95
N TRP A 77 -9.00 5.37 -12.14
CA TRP A 77 -7.63 5.28 -12.64
C TRP A 77 -6.80 6.53 -12.31
N VAL A 78 -5.49 6.38 -12.39
CA VAL A 78 -4.50 7.46 -12.31
C VAL A 78 -3.48 7.28 -13.44
N GLU A 79 -2.88 8.37 -13.92
CA GLU A 79 -1.87 8.34 -14.97
C GLU A 79 -0.55 7.73 -14.49
N ASP A 80 0.15 7.04 -15.39
CA ASP A 80 1.54 6.66 -15.15
C ASP A 80 2.44 7.90 -15.25
N PRO A 81 3.15 8.27 -14.17
CA PRO A 81 4.01 9.46 -14.16
C PRO A 81 5.12 9.45 -15.21
N ASN A 82 5.56 8.31 -15.70
CA ASN A 82 6.52 8.25 -16.81
C ASN A 82 6.04 9.02 -18.03
N TRP A 83 4.74 9.12 -18.21
CA TRP A 83 4.14 9.88 -19.27
C TRP A 83 4.39 11.39 -19.13
N TRP A 84 4.48 11.90 -17.91
CA TRP A 84 4.64 13.34 -17.65
C TRP A 84 6.04 13.87 -18.00
N TRP A 85 7.04 12.98 -18.07
CA TRP A 85 8.44 13.35 -18.25
C TRP A 85 8.96 13.12 -19.68
N LYS A 86 8.23 12.41 -20.52
CA LYS A 86 8.69 12.14 -21.88
C LYS A 86 8.58 13.38 -22.72
N LYS A 87 9.73 13.93 -23.12
CA LYS A 87 9.88 15.13 -23.95
C LYS A 87 9.56 14.92 -25.43
N THR A 88 9.33 13.71 -25.89
CA THR A 88 9.14 13.36 -27.30
C THR A 88 7.69 13.57 -27.71
N VAL A 89 7.50 14.46 -28.66
CA VAL A 89 6.23 14.93 -29.24
C VAL A 89 5.41 13.83 -29.91
N ASP A 90 6.04 12.71 -30.28
CA ASP A 90 5.44 11.65 -31.10
C ASP A 90 4.62 10.60 -30.33
N HIS A 91 4.40 10.78 -29.03
CA HIS A 91 3.57 9.86 -28.30
C HIS A 91 2.11 10.29 -28.40
N GLN A 92 1.43 9.75 -29.41
CA GLN A 92 -0.01 9.84 -29.56
C GLN A 92 -0.73 9.43 -28.25
N ALA A 93 -1.87 10.04 -27.99
CA ALA A 93 -2.72 9.75 -26.81
C ALA A 93 -3.02 8.24 -26.59
N ALA A 94 -2.90 7.43 -27.66
CA ALA A 94 -3.06 5.98 -27.64
C ALA A 94 -2.05 5.23 -26.73
N TYR A 95 -0.92 5.84 -26.40
CA TYR A 95 0.10 5.23 -25.52
C TYR A 95 0.03 5.67 -24.07
N ARG A 96 -0.98 6.43 -23.72
CA ARG A 96 -1.21 6.87 -22.33
C ARG A 96 -1.54 5.66 -21.46
N VAL A 97 -0.65 5.32 -20.52
CA VAL A 97 -0.88 4.22 -19.59
C VAL A 97 -1.72 4.74 -18.41
N GLN A 98 -2.95 4.26 -18.35
CA GLN A 98 -3.80 4.45 -17.20
C GLN A 98 -3.58 3.30 -16.21
N ILE A 99 -3.36 3.64 -14.95
CA ILE A 99 -3.21 2.68 -13.85
C ILE A 99 -4.57 2.55 -13.19
N PRO A 100 -5.27 1.42 -13.32
CA PRO A 100 -6.59 1.22 -12.72
C PRO A 100 -6.51 1.16 -11.20
N ILE A 101 -7.54 1.70 -10.55
CA ILE A 101 -7.74 1.70 -9.10
C ILE A 101 -8.91 0.76 -8.77
N TYR A 102 -8.64 -0.24 -7.94
CA TYR A 102 -9.64 -1.21 -7.48
C TYR A 102 -9.96 -0.99 -6.00
N TYR A 103 -11.24 -0.86 -5.70
CA TYR A 103 -11.75 -0.67 -4.34
C TYR A 103 -12.21 -2.01 -3.80
N ILE A 104 -11.47 -2.55 -2.81
CA ILE A 104 -11.77 -3.82 -2.16
C ILE A 104 -12.51 -3.53 -0.86
N ARG A 105 -13.66 -4.18 -0.69
CA ARG A 105 -14.43 -4.10 0.55
C ARG A 105 -13.92 -5.12 1.55
N MET A 106 -13.69 -4.69 2.77
CA MET A 106 -13.43 -5.61 3.85
C MET A 106 -14.73 -6.25 4.34
N SER A 107 -14.73 -7.57 4.54
CA SER A 107 -15.89 -8.25 5.10
C SER A 107 -16.10 -7.85 6.56
N GLU A 108 -17.36 -7.83 7.03
CA GLU A 108 -17.68 -7.51 8.44
C GLU A 108 -17.04 -8.51 9.41
N LYS A 109 -16.88 -9.76 9.01
CA LYS A 109 -16.17 -10.78 9.78
C LYS A 109 -14.70 -10.41 9.94
N ASP A 110 -14.04 -9.97 8.88
CA ASP A 110 -12.63 -9.58 8.95
C ASP A 110 -12.43 -8.32 9.78
N LYS A 111 -13.33 -7.33 9.70
CA LYS A 111 -13.29 -6.14 10.55
C LYS A 111 -13.36 -6.50 12.04
N ARG A 112 -14.26 -7.42 12.41
CA ARG A 112 -14.45 -7.81 13.81
C ARG A 112 -13.28 -8.63 14.36
N GLN A 113 -12.71 -9.51 13.55
CA GLN A 113 -11.72 -10.50 14.00
C GLN A 113 -10.28 -10.12 13.66
N ARG A 114 -10.07 -9.33 12.61
CA ARG A 114 -8.76 -9.14 11.99
C ARG A 114 -8.51 -7.69 11.54
N GLY A 115 -9.18 -6.71 12.14
CA GLY A 115 -9.08 -5.31 11.77
C GLY A 115 -7.69 -4.72 12.09
N SER A 116 -6.70 -5.01 11.25
CA SER A 116 -5.35 -4.46 11.31
C SER A 116 -4.82 -4.17 9.92
N ALA A 117 -3.95 -3.16 9.79
CA ALA A 117 -3.30 -2.82 8.53
C ALA A 117 -2.57 -4.02 7.92
N ALA A 118 -1.91 -4.82 8.74
CA ALA A 118 -1.19 -6.01 8.30
C ALA A 118 -2.12 -7.09 7.70
N TRP A 119 -3.30 -7.33 8.29
CA TRP A 119 -4.30 -8.19 7.67
C TRP A 119 -4.84 -7.58 6.38
N GLY A 120 -5.06 -6.27 6.38
CA GLY A 120 -5.47 -5.54 5.17
C GLY A 120 -4.53 -5.78 4.00
N ILE A 121 -3.23 -5.72 4.23
CA ILE A 121 -2.20 -5.99 3.22
C ILE A 121 -2.30 -7.44 2.72
N ILE A 122 -2.38 -8.43 3.62
CA ILE A 122 -2.48 -9.85 3.26
C ILE A 122 -3.75 -10.12 2.45
N SER A 123 -4.88 -9.63 2.92
CA SER A 123 -6.20 -9.82 2.29
C SER A 123 -6.23 -9.21 0.90
N THR A 124 -5.70 -8.00 0.75
CA THR A 124 -5.62 -7.30 -0.54
C THR A 124 -4.70 -8.02 -1.51
N ALA A 125 -3.51 -8.45 -1.08
CA ALA A 125 -2.59 -9.21 -1.93
C ALA A 125 -3.22 -10.53 -2.41
N MET A 126 -3.96 -11.21 -1.52
CA MET A 126 -4.69 -12.44 -1.89
C MET A 126 -5.81 -12.16 -2.90
N THR A 127 -6.52 -11.06 -2.75
CA THR A 127 -7.59 -10.67 -3.66
C THR A 127 -7.02 -10.29 -5.02
N ALA A 128 -5.92 -9.52 -5.07
CA ALA A 128 -5.24 -9.19 -6.30
C ALA A 128 -4.77 -10.44 -7.06
N ASN A 129 -4.22 -11.42 -6.34
CA ASN A 129 -3.86 -12.71 -6.94
C ASN A 129 -5.06 -13.49 -7.49
N ARG A 130 -6.17 -13.48 -6.77
CA ARG A 130 -7.40 -14.17 -7.20
C ARG A 130 -7.96 -13.52 -8.44
N MET A 131 -8.08 -12.19 -8.46
CA MET A 131 -8.56 -11.45 -9.63
C MET A 131 -7.68 -11.69 -10.86
N ALA A 132 -6.36 -11.66 -10.70
CA ALA A 132 -5.43 -11.96 -11.78
C ALA A 132 -5.55 -13.39 -12.27
N GLY A 133 -5.72 -14.36 -11.36
CA GLY A 133 -5.87 -15.77 -11.70
C GLY A 133 -7.12 -16.08 -12.54
N PHE A 134 -8.19 -15.32 -12.38
CA PHE A 134 -9.39 -15.42 -13.23
C PHE A 134 -9.11 -14.95 -14.67
N ALA A 135 -8.25 -13.95 -14.85
CA ALA A 135 -7.93 -13.41 -16.17
C ALA A 135 -6.93 -14.30 -16.91
N SER A 136 -5.80 -14.63 -16.29
CA SER A 136 -4.75 -15.50 -16.83
C SER A 136 -3.65 -15.74 -15.80
N LYS A 137 -3.00 -16.90 -15.84
CA LYS A 137 -1.78 -17.17 -15.05
C LYS A 137 -0.63 -16.18 -15.33
N TRP A 138 -0.60 -15.60 -16.53
CA TRP A 138 0.41 -14.62 -16.94
C TRP A 138 0.17 -13.22 -16.39
N THR A 139 -1.03 -12.94 -15.89
CA THR A 139 -1.38 -11.65 -15.32
C THR A 139 -1.16 -11.58 -13.80
N ALA A 140 -0.77 -12.67 -13.16
CA ALA A 140 -0.52 -12.72 -11.73
C ALA A 140 0.55 -11.67 -11.32
N PRO A 141 0.30 -10.92 -10.24
CA PRO A 141 1.27 -9.98 -9.72
C PRO A 141 2.57 -10.69 -9.36
N ALA A 142 3.69 -10.21 -9.88
CA ALA A 142 5.00 -10.74 -9.49
C ALA A 142 5.47 -10.14 -8.17
N LYS A 143 4.95 -8.94 -7.83
CA LYS A 143 5.41 -8.12 -6.72
C LYS A 143 4.31 -7.20 -6.23
N PHE A 144 4.33 -6.90 -4.95
CA PHE A 144 3.44 -5.96 -4.27
C PHE A 144 4.25 -4.80 -3.71
N PHE A 145 3.74 -3.60 -3.89
CA PHE A 145 4.22 -2.37 -3.27
C PHE A 145 3.17 -1.91 -2.27
N VAL A 146 3.55 -1.76 -1.01
CA VAL A 146 2.66 -1.31 0.06
C VAL A 146 2.98 0.12 0.42
N THR A 147 1.96 0.94 0.56
CA THR A 147 2.06 2.28 1.14
C THR A 147 0.87 2.56 2.03
N PHE A 148 1.01 3.53 2.91
CA PHE A 148 0.03 3.83 3.94
C PHE A 148 -0.46 5.27 3.82
N PRO A 149 -1.79 5.51 3.85
CA PRO A 149 -2.33 6.86 3.68
C PRO A 149 -2.20 7.75 4.93
N TRP A 150 -1.74 7.18 6.05
CA TRP A 150 -1.48 7.92 7.29
C TRP A 150 -0.01 8.27 7.50
N THR A 151 0.75 8.19 6.42
CA THR A 151 2.12 8.66 6.38
C THR A 151 2.30 9.60 5.20
N ALA A 152 2.91 10.72 5.45
CA ALA A 152 3.22 11.70 4.42
C ALA A 152 4.69 11.59 4.04
N THR A 153 4.93 10.98 2.88
CA THR A 153 6.22 10.96 2.19
C THR A 153 6.00 11.54 0.81
N PRO A 154 6.81 12.48 0.35
CA PRO A 154 6.65 13.03 -0.99
C PRO A 154 6.73 11.94 -2.06
N PHE A 155 5.69 11.80 -2.88
CA PHE A 155 5.65 10.80 -3.95
C PHE A 155 6.79 10.94 -4.96
N TRP A 156 7.39 12.11 -5.08
CA TRP A 156 8.58 12.37 -5.90
C TRP A 156 9.80 11.60 -5.42
N ASP A 157 9.98 11.50 -4.10
CA ASP A 157 11.11 10.77 -3.52
C ASP A 157 10.98 9.28 -3.83
N ILE A 158 9.76 8.74 -3.78
CA ILE A 158 9.48 7.38 -4.26
C ILE A 158 9.82 7.27 -5.77
N GLY A 159 9.40 8.26 -6.56
CA GLY A 159 9.62 8.31 -8.01
C GLY A 159 11.08 8.28 -8.44
N LYS A 160 11.98 8.92 -7.70
CA LYS A 160 13.43 8.89 -7.95
C LYS A 160 13.98 7.45 -7.97
N HIS A 161 13.38 6.57 -7.20
CA HIS A 161 13.80 5.18 -7.03
C HIS A 161 12.94 4.17 -7.81
N ARG A 162 12.09 4.66 -8.75
CA ARG A 162 11.18 3.81 -9.54
C ARG A 162 11.89 2.64 -10.22
N ALA A 163 13.01 2.89 -10.90
CA ALA A 163 13.76 1.84 -11.59
C ALA A 163 14.21 0.74 -10.63
N THR A 164 14.72 1.12 -9.47
CA THR A 164 15.13 0.21 -8.40
C THR A 164 13.94 -0.55 -7.85
N SER A 165 12.83 0.14 -7.57
CA SER A 165 11.61 -0.45 -7.04
C SER A 165 11.01 -1.47 -7.99
N VAL A 166 11.09 -1.27 -9.30
CA VAL A 166 10.62 -2.23 -10.30
C VAL A 166 11.60 -3.39 -10.47
N ALA A 167 12.91 -3.11 -10.58
CA ALA A 167 13.93 -4.10 -10.92
C ALA A 167 14.27 -5.04 -9.75
N ARG A 168 14.41 -4.51 -8.52
CA ARG A 168 14.78 -5.30 -7.34
C ARG A 168 13.62 -6.13 -6.83
N LYS A 169 13.89 -7.31 -6.31
CA LYS A 169 12.84 -8.20 -5.77
C LYS A 169 12.19 -7.61 -4.53
N LYS A 170 12.99 -7.03 -3.63
CA LYS A 170 12.54 -6.51 -2.35
C LYS A 170 13.19 -5.16 -2.12
N VAL A 171 12.38 -4.17 -1.85
CA VAL A 171 12.80 -2.81 -1.54
C VAL A 171 12.07 -2.39 -0.28
N PHE A 172 12.80 -1.87 0.68
CA PHE A 172 12.27 -1.26 1.88
C PHE A 172 12.72 0.20 1.90
N TYR A 173 11.78 1.07 2.18
CA TYR A 173 12.10 2.46 2.39
C TYR A 173 12.35 2.68 3.87
N SER A 174 13.38 3.46 4.19
CA SER A 174 13.76 3.84 5.54
C SER A 174 13.82 5.36 5.68
N HIS A 175 13.75 5.82 6.91
CA HIS A 175 13.96 7.19 7.30
C HIS A 175 14.64 7.20 8.66
N GLU A 176 15.76 7.88 8.78
CA GLU A 176 16.59 7.90 10.00
C GLU A 176 16.93 6.47 10.50
N GLY A 177 17.23 5.56 9.58
CA GLY A 177 17.57 4.19 9.88
C GLY A 177 16.40 3.31 10.34
N ARG A 178 15.16 3.80 10.28
CA ARG A 178 13.95 3.05 10.63
C ARG A 178 13.15 2.70 9.38
N SER A 179 12.59 1.52 9.35
CA SER A 179 11.79 1.01 8.24
C SER A 179 10.56 0.23 8.77
N ALA A 180 9.85 -0.43 7.88
CA ALA A 180 8.75 -1.31 8.28
C ALA A 180 9.21 -2.48 9.18
N TRP A 181 10.51 -2.81 9.19
CA TRP A 181 11.11 -3.79 10.11
C TRP A 181 11.11 -3.32 11.56
N GLU A 182 11.29 -2.05 11.78
CA GLU A 182 11.29 -1.42 13.10
C GLU A 182 9.86 -1.02 13.52
N GLY A 183 8.87 -1.28 12.65
CA GLY A 183 7.45 -1.01 12.92
C GLY A 183 6.95 0.33 12.36
N GLU A 184 7.79 1.05 11.60
CA GLU A 184 7.36 2.27 10.94
C GLU A 184 6.46 1.97 9.73
N TYR A 185 5.55 2.86 9.44
CA TYR A 185 4.62 2.72 8.30
C TYR A 185 5.22 3.29 7.01
N LEU A 186 6.47 2.92 6.73
CA LEU A 186 7.17 3.27 5.51
C LEU A 186 6.85 2.31 4.37
N PRO A 187 6.88 2.76 3.11
CA PRO A 187 6.61 1.90 1.98
C PRO A 187 7.59 0.73 1.89
N PHE A 188 7.13 -0.41 1.42
CA PHE A 188 7.96 -1.58 1.18
C PHE A 188 7.41 -2.46 0.06
N THR A 189 8.24 -3.37 -0.43
CA THR A 189 7.82 -4.34 -1.44
C THR A 189 8.10 -5.78 -0.98
N PHE A 190 7.24 -6.69 -1.43
CA PHE A 190 7.40 -8.13 -1.25
C PHE A 190 6.92 -8.90 -2.47
N ASP A 191 7.39 -10.11 -2.65
CA ASP A 191 7.03 -10.98 -3.77
C ASP A 191 6.01 -12.07 -3.38
N GLN A 192 5.68 -12.95 -4.31
CA GLN A 192 4.72 -14.05 -4.08
C GLN A 192 5.23 -15.08 -3.06
N ASP A 193 6.54 -15.32 -3.02
CA ASP A 193 7.12 -16.28 -2.08
C ASP A 193 7.07 -15.71 -0.66
N ASP A 194 7.31 -14.41 -0.53
CA ASP A 194 7.13 -13.71 0.74
C ASP A 194 5.68 -13.73 1.20
N LEU A 195 4.72 -13.52 0.28
CA LEU A 195 3.30 -13.61 0.62
C LEU A 195 2.93 -14.97 1.21
N ARG A 196 3.49 -16.07 0.67
CA ARG A 196 3.27 -17.42 1.22
C ARG A 196 3.82 -17.54 2.63
N LYS A 197 5.04 -17.02 2.89
CA LYS A 197 5.67 -17.02 4.21
C LYS A 197 4.89 -16.17 5.20
N ILE A 198 4.50 -14.97 4.80
CA ILE A 198 3.68 -14.04 5.59
C ILE A 198 2.36 -14.70 6.00
N LYS A 199 1.66 -15.36 5.06
CA LYS A 199 0.41 -16.09 5.36
C LYS A 199 0.63 -17.22 6.37
N LYS A 200 1.72 -17.97 6.22
CA LYS A 200 2.07 -19.05 7.16
C LYS A 200 2.36 -18.49 8.56
N ASN A 201 3.13 -17.42 8.64
CA ASN A 201 3.44 -16.73 9.90
C ASN A 201 2.19 -16.15 10.56
N PHE A 202 1.33 -15.48 9.78
CA PHE A 202 0.06 -14.97 10.26
C PHE A 202 -0.80 -16.07 10.89
N ARG A 203 -0.98 -17.21 10.21
CA ARG A 203 -1.73 -18.34 10.75
C ARG A 203 -1.12 -18.86 12.04
N LYS A 204 0.20 -19.01 12.08
CA LYS A 204 0.92 -19.52 13.27
C LYS A 204 0.80 -18.59 14.47
N LYS A 205 0.88 -17.26 14.26
CA LYS A 205 0.90 -16.28 15.36
C LYS A 205 -0.49 -15.79 15.82
N ASN A 206 -1.51 -15.87 14.96
CA ASN A 206 -2.81 -15.20 15.20
C ASN A 206 -4.04 -16.10 15.26
N THR A 207 -3.87 -17.39 15.42
CA THR A 207 -4.99 -18.33 15.59
C THR A 207 -4.88 -19.15 16.87
N LEU A 208 -4.06 -18.72 17.82
CA LEU A 208 -3.92 -19.41 19.11
C LEU A 208 -5.09 -18.99 20.02
N THR A 209 -6.16 -19.74 19.96
CA THR A 209 -7.28 -19.68 20.92
C THR A 209 -7.19 -20.80 21.95
N TYR A 210 -6.45 -21.84 21.61
CA TYR A 210 -6.27 -23.03 22.41
C TYR A 210 -4.80 -23.45 22.44
N ARG A 211 -4.31 -23.95 23.54
CA ARG A 211 -3.01 -24.62 23.66
C ARG A 211 -3.22 -26.11 23.88
N MET A 212 -2.29 -26.92 23.41
CA MET A 212 -2.25 -28.34 23.71
C MET A 212 -1.82 -28.52 25.18
N VAL A 213 -2.56 -29.28 25.93
CA VAL A 213 -2.21 -29.59 27.33
C VAL A 213 -1.08 -30.64 27.30
N ALA A 214 0.08 -30.31 27.90
CA ALA A 214 1.24 -31.16 27.90
C ALA A 214 1.04 -32.42 28.75
N ASP A 215 0.27 -32.31 29.83
CA ASP A 215 -0.06 -33.38 30.76
C ASP A 215 -1.51 -33.80 30.56
N TYR A 216 -1.71 -34.74 29.63
CA TYR A 216 -3.02 -35.31 29.38
C TYR A 216 -3.31 -36.40 30.41
N GLU A 217 -4.30 -36.12 31.26
CA GLU A 217 -4.85 -37.20 32.10
C GLU A 217 -5.88 -38.02 31.32
N PRO A 218 -5.73 -39.35 31.24
CA PRO A 218 -6.72 -40.24 30.59
C PRO A 218 -8.08 -40.10 31.27
N GLY A 219 -9.03 -39.48 30.59
CA GLY A 219 -10.38 -39.19 31.11
C GLY A 219 -10.81 -37.71 31.06
N SER A 220 -9.89 -36.81 30.76
CA SER A 220 -10.26 -35.42 30.47
C SER A 220 -10.88 -35.27 29.08
N ASN A 221 -11.97 -34.50 28.96
CA ASN A 221 -12.75 -34.39 27.72
C ASN A 221 -12.10 -33.56 26.58
N SER A 222 -10.88 -33.03 26.75
CA SER A 222 -10.23 -32.30 25.65
C SER A 222 -8.70 -32.27 25.78
N TRP A 223 -8.03 -32.51 24.68
CA TRP A 223 -6.58 -32.32 24.48
C TRP A 223 -6.15 -30.85 24.39
N PHE A 224 -7.11 -29.94 24.38
CA PHE A 224 -6.88 -28.52 24.18
C PHE A 224 -7.57 -27.70 25.25
N GLU A 225 -6.80 -26.89 25.93
CA GLU A 225 -7.30 -25.90 26.88
C GLU A 225 -7.49 -24.56 26.17
N ARG A 226 -8.62 -23.90 26.45
CA ARG A 226 -8.85 -22.54 25.94
C ARG A 226 -7.95 -21.58 26.71
N LEU A 227 -7.10 -20.84 25.97
CA LEU A 227 -6.27 -19.82 26.56
C LEU A 227 -7.09 -18.73 27.25
N PRO A 228 -6.61 -18.15 28.36
CA PRO A 228 -7.15 -16.93 28.94
C PRO A 228 -7.26 -15.85 27.90
N LYS A 229 -8.25 -14.94 28.03
CA LYS A 229 -8.51 -13.88 27.05
C LYS A 229 -7.28 -13.02 26.75
N GLU A 230 -6.42 -12.84 27.74
CA GLU A 230 -5.17 -12.07 27.67
C GLU A 230 -4.11 -12.74 26.79
N GLU A 231 -4.10 -14.07 26.77
CA GLU A 231 -3.17 -14.86 25.96
C GLU A 231 -3.72 -15.21 24.56
N GLN A 232 -5.03 -15.03 24.36
CA GLN A 232 -5.65 -15.25 23.05
C GLN A 232 -5.14 -14.23 22.04
N ARG A 233 -4.55 -14.72 20.97
CA ARG A 233 -4.08 -13.88 19.86
C ARG A 233 -5.17 -13.74 18.82
N SER A 234 -5.55 -12.52 18.51
CA SER A 234 -6.45 -12.22 17.39
C SER A 234 -5.68 -11.46 16.31
N GLY A 235 -6.12 -11.58 15.06
CA GLY A 235 -5.53 -10.85 13.95
C GLY A 235 -5.56 -9.33 14.10
N ARG A 236 -6.33 -8.79 15.06
CA ARG A 236 -6.38 -7.34 15.39
C ARG A 236 -5.07 -6.79 15.93
N PHE A 237 -4.26 -7.62 16.55
CA PHE A 237 -2.99 -7.24 17.14
C PHE A 237 -1.79 -7.55 16.24
N PHE A 238 -2.04 -7.98 15.00
CA PHE A 238 -0.97 -8.27 14.06
C PHE A 238 -0.41 -6.97 13.50
N THR A 239 0.84 -6.69 13.83
CA THR A 239 1.53 -5.46 13.43
C THR A 239 2.19 -5.58 12.06
N VAL A 240 2.53 -4.45 11.44
CA VAL A 240 3.31 -4.42 10.20
C VAL A 240 4.70 -5.03 10.40
N GLN A 241 5.33 -4.79 11.55
CA GLN A 241 6.60 -5.41 11.91
C GLN A 241 6.51 -6.95 11.88
N GLN A 242 5.47 -7.53 12.50
CA GLN A 242 5.24 -8.98 12.48
C GLN A 242 4.92 -9.52 11.07
N LEU A 243 4.32 -8.67 10.21
CA LEU A 243 4.06 -9.03 8.82
C LEU A 243 5.36 -9.18 8.04
N VAL A 244 6.31 -8.27 8.20
CA VAL A 244 7.56 -8.28 7.43
C VAL A 244 8.62 -9.23 7.99
N GLU A 245 8.51 -9.63 9.25
CA GLU A 245 9.45 -10.55 9.94
C GLU A 245 9.85 -11.82 9.15
N PRO A 246 8.92 -12.50 8.41
CA PRO A 246 9.30 -13.68 7.64
C PRO A 246 10.02 -13.38 6.33
N ILE A 247 10.16 -12.13 5.95
CA ILE A 247 10.90 -11.71 4.76
C ILE A 247 12.40 -11.76 5.07
N ASN A 248 13.22 -12.31 4.20
CA ASN A 248 14.65 -12.44 4.44
C ASN A 248 15.38 -11.10 4.33
N LYS A 249 15.96 -10.60 5.42
CA LYS A 249 16.74 -9.35 5.48
C LYS A 249 17.95 -9.33 4.54
N ASN A 250 18.64 -10.44 4.36
CA ASN A 250 19.87 -10.49 3.56
C ASN A 250 19.67 -10.24 2.06
N LYS A 251 18.41 -10.16 1.59
CA LYS A 251 18.05 -9.91 0.19
C LYS A 251 17.29 -8.60 -0.02
N LEU A 252 17.30 -7.74 0.98
CA LEU A 252 16.64 -6.45 0.92
C LEU A 252 17.54 -5.43 0.24
N PHE A 253 16.90 -4.53 -0.49
CA PHE A 253 17.49 -3.27 -0.91
C PHE A 253 16.81 -2.14 -0.12
N GLU A 254 17.58 -1.41 0.63
CA GLU A 254 17.09 -0.31 1.45
C GLU A 254 17.28 1.01 0.73
N ILE A 255 16.28 1.88 0.83
CA ILE A 255 16.28 3.21 0.22
C ILE A 255 15.96 4.21 1.32
N GLU A 256 16.93 5.05 1.65
CA GLU A 256 16.73 6.13 2.61
C GLU A 256 15.90 7.25 1.99
N LEU A 257 14.86 7.68 2.69
CA LEU A 257 13.99 8.79 2.32
C LEU A 257 14.42 10.06 3.07
N ASN A 258 14.44 11.16 2.36
CA ASN A 258 14.80 12.45 2.96
C ASN A 258 13.71 12.98 3.90
N LYS A 259 12.43 12.64 3.64
CA LYS A 259 11.29 13.19 4.38
C LYS A 259 10.23 12.11 4.61
N TYR A 260 9.80 12.03 5.85
CA TYR A 260 8.76 11.14 6.30
C TYR A 260 8.03 11.74 7.50
N TYR A 261 6.72 11.78 7.44
CA TYR A 261 5.87 12.23 8.53
C TYR A 261 4.85 11.16 8.86
N ASN A 262 4.89 10.67 10.08
CA ASN A 262 3.85 9.79 10.60
C ASN A 262 2.73 10.66 11.18
N VAL A 263 1.61 10.75 10.47
CA VAL A 263 0.51 11.66 10.80
C VAL A 263 -0.51 11.08 11.80
N PHE A 264 -0.09 10.22 12.71
CA PHE A 264 -0.95 9.75 13.80
C PHE A 264 -1.31 10.85 14.80
N THR A 265 -0.40 11.81 15.02
CA THR A 265 -0.61 12.94 15.90
C THR A 265 -0.91 14.21 15.12
N TRP A 266 -1.68 15.11 15.72
CA TRP A 266 -1.99 16.41 15.13
C TRP A 266 -0.72 17.25 14.87
N GLU A 267 0.28 17.16 15.77
CA GLU A 267 1.55 17.88 15.62
C GLU A 267 2.30 17.43 14.37
N ASN A 268 2.45 16.12 14.18
CA ASN A 268 3.11 15.59 12.99
C ASN A 268 2.35 15.93 11.69
N TYR A 269 1.02 15.98 11.76
CA TYR A 269 0.22 16.44 10.62
C TYR A 269 0.49 17.90 10.28
N LYS A 270 0.54 18.79 11.27
CA LYS A 270 0.90 20.19 11.05
C LYS A 270 2.29 20.33 10.40
N MET A 271 3.27 19.56 10.85
CA MET A 271 4.61 19.53 10.26
C MET A 271 4.56 19.07 8.78
N ALA A 272 3.78 18.04 8.47
CA ALA A 272 3.62 17.56 7.10
C ALA A 272 2.98 18.64 6.20
N VAL A 273 1.94 19.33 6.67
CA VAL A 273 1.27 20.41 5.91
C VAL A 273 2.18 21.61 5.72
N ALA A 274 3.03 21.92 6.71
CA ALA A 274 3.98 23.01 6.61
C ALA A 274 5.15 22.73 5.64
N ASP A 275 5.33 21.47 5.24
CA ASP A 275 6.40 21.09 4.33
C ASP A 275 6.05 21.34 2.86
N TYR A 276 6.70 22.31 2.26
CA TYR A 276 6.55 22.66 0.85
C TYR A 276 7.01 21.59 -0.15
N SER A 277 7.51 20.44 0.31
CA SER A 277 7.95 19.36 -0.57
C SER A 277 6.79 18.63 -1.26
N PHE A 278 5.57 18.75 -0.75
CA PHE A 278 4.35 18.22 -1.36
C PHE A 278 3.82 19.15 -2.47
N LYS A 279 4.72 19.73 -3.26
CA LYS A 279 4.31 20.57 -4.38
C LYS A 279 3.68 19.74 -5.49
N ARG A 280 2.73 20.37 -6.13
CA ARG A 280 2.01 19.91 -7.30
C ARG A 280 2.92 19.37 -8.40
N PRO A 281 2.59 18.22 -9.01
CA PRO A 281 3.23 17.78 -10.24
C PRO A 281 2.83 18.70 -11.41
N LYS A 282 3.79 19.34 -12.04
CA LYS A 282 3.55 20.07 -13.30
C LYS A 282 3.58 19.07 -14.45
N SER A 283 2.46 18.86 -15.12
CA SER A 283 2.41 18.10 -16.36
C SER A 283 2.36 19.08 -17.55
N ARG A 284 3.32 18.97 -18.46
CA ARG A 284 3.39 19.78 -19.67
C ARG A 284 2.53 19.25 -20.83
N TYR A 285 1.95 18.06 -20.69
CA TYR A 285 1.37 17.31 -21.81
C TYR A 285 -0.06 16.84 -21.65
N LEU A 286 -0.68 17.11 -20.50
CA LEU A 286 -2.07 16.74 -20.28
C LEU A 286 -2.98 17.88 -20.73
N LYS A 287 -3.85 17.59 -21.70
CA LYS A 287 -4.91 18.54 -22.10
C LYS A 287 -6.01 18.53 -21.05
N ALA A 288 -6.60 19.69 -20.81
CA ALA A 288 -7.77 19.83 -19.94
C ALA A 288 -8.86 18.81 -20.29
N GLY A 289 -9.44 18.15 -19.29
CA GLY A 289 -10.50 17.16 -19.44
C GLY A 289 -10.02 15.72 -19.74
N GLN A 290 -8.73 15.50 -19.92
CA GLN A 290 -8.16 14.14 -20.11
C GLN A 290 -7.39 13.65 -18.89
N GLU A 291 -7.50 14.33 -17.76
CA GLU A 291 -6.76 14.05 -16.55
C GLU A 291 -7.55 13.18 -15.59
N SER A 292 -6.85 12.40 -14.77
CA SER A 292 -7.48 11.73 -13.63
C SER A 292 -8.05 12.74 -12.63
N ARG A 293 -9.00 12.32 -11.83
CA ARG A 293 -9.62 13.20 -10.81
C ARG A 293 -8.61 13.78 -9.83
N ILE A 294 -7.55 13.03 -9.51
CA ILE A 294 -6.48 13.53 -8.66
C ILE A 294 -5.76 14.70 -9.31
N LEU A 295 -5.36 14.57 -10.57
CA LEU A 295 -4.67 15.64 -11.27
C LEU A 295 -5.56 16.87 -11.53
N GLN A 296 -6.85 16.65 -11.82
CA GLN A 296 -7.81 17.75 -11.94
C GLN A 296 -7.90 18.59 -10.66
N ARG A 297 -7.93 17.96 -9.48
CA ARG A 297 -7.97 18.68 -8.20
C ARG A 297 -6.67 19.40 -7.88
N ILE A 298 -5.56 18.78 -8.20
CA ILE A 298 -4.25 19.42 -8.02
C ILE A 298 -4.10 20.62 -8.98
N GLY A 299 -5.06 20.81 -9.89
CA GLY A 299 -5.16 21.99 -10.78
C GLY A 299 -4.03 22.05 -11.80
N VAL A 300 -3.96 21.10 -12.71
CA VAL A 300 -2.99 21.09 -13.83
C VAL A 300 -3.28 22.18 -14.87
N ASN A 301 -4.37 22.92 -14.67
CA ASN A 301 -4.81 23.98 -15.57
C ASN A 301 -4.27 25.33 -15.12
N GLU A 302 -2.99 25.62 -15.34
CA GLU A 302 -2.54 26.97 -15.56
C GLU A 302 -2.02 27.04 -17.01
N SER A 303 -2.96 27.27 -17.93
CA SER A 303 -2.70 28.00 -19.16
C SER A 303 -2.40 29.44 -18.80
N GLU A 304 -1.14 29.78 -18.58
CA GLU A 304 -0.55 31.08 -18.80
C GLU A 304 0.87 30.88 -19.35
#